data_ee559664326d6f74fc3d8ddd83857fa7
#
_entry.id   ee559664326d6f74fc3d8ddd83857fa7
#
_cell.length_a   1.000
_cell.length_b   1.000
_cell.length_c   1.000
_cell.angle_alpha   90.00
_cell.angle_beta   90.00
_cell.angle_gamma   90.00
#
_symmetry.space_group_name_H-M   'P 1'
#
loop_
_entity.id
_entity.type
_entity.pdbx_description
1 polymer ?
#
loop_
_entity_poly.entity_id
_entity_poly.type
_entity_poly.pdbx_seq_one_letter_code
_entity_poly.pdbx_strand_id
1 'polypeptide(L)'
;MKEKTSISQKLQKFGSVLAGMVIPNIGAFIGFGLITAFFLETGWTPNAKLAKLISPILNYLLPILIGHTGGKMFGGDRGGVIGALVTMGAIVAVDGTPMFLAAMILGPVAGVCIKKFDQAVDGKIPSGFEMIVNNFSLGIIGAILCCFAMLVFCLLYTSDAADDSLRVD
;
A
#
# COMPACT_ATOMS: atom_id res chain seq x y z
N MET A 1 -20.09 -31.19 2.30
CA MET A 1 -18.76 -31.14 1.63
C MET A 1 -18.57 -29.95 0.67
N LYS A 2 -19.61 -29.42 0.05
CA LYS A 2 -19.50 -28.29 -0.90
C LYS A 2 -19.14 -26.93 -0.27
N GLU A 3 -19.52 -26.65 0.97
CA GLU A 3 -19.23 -25.36 1.64
C GLU A 3 -17.76 -25.21 2.08
N LYS A 4 -17.14 -26.27 2.57
CA LYS A 4 -15.71 -26.25 2.96
C LYS A 4 -14.77 -26.02 1.77
N THR A 5 -15.13 -26.56 0.60
CA THR A 5 -14.34 -26.38 -0.63
C THR A 5 -14.39 -24.91 -1.10
N SER A 6 -15.53 -24.23 -0.94
CA SER A 6 -15.69 -22.83 -1.32
C SER A 6 -14.87 -21.87 -0.44
N ILE A 7 -14.79 -22.11 0.86
CA ILE A 7 -14.01 -21.29 1.81
C ILE A 7 -12.51 -21.47 1.58
N SER A 8 -12.07 -22.71 1.40
CA SER A 8 -10.65 -23.01 1.11
C SER A 8 -10.19 -22.37 -0.20
N GLN A 9 -11.01 -22.40 -1.25
CA GLN A 9 -10.71 -21.76 -2.53
C GLN A 9 -10.65 -20.24 -2.41
N LYS A 10 -11.53 -19.61 -1.61
CA LYS A 10 -11.50 -18.17 -1.35
C LYS A 10 -10.24 -17.77 -0.58
N LEU A 11 -9.85 -18.54 0.42
CA LEU A 11 -8.61 -18.33 1.20
C LEU A 11 -7.36 -18.48 0.32
N GLN A 12 -7.31 -19.51 -0.54
CA GLN A 12 -6.22 -19.69 -1.49
C GLN A 12 -6.12 -18.52 -2.48
N LYS A 13 -7.25 -18.06 -3.01
CA LYS A 13 -7.29 -16.91 -3.92
C LYS A 13 -6.82 -15.63 -3.23
N PHE A 14 -7.24 -15.42 -1.99
CA PHE A 14 -6.80 -14.28 -1.18
C PHE A 14 -5.29 -14.34 -0.91
N GLY A 15 -4.76 -15.50 -0.49
CA GLY A 15 -3.33 -15.71 -0.30
C GLY A 15 -2.51 -15.51 -1.58
N SER A 16 -3.02 -15.99 -2.72
CA SER A 16 -2.38 -15.77 -4.02
C SER A 16 -2.32 -14.29 -4.42
N VAL A 17 -3.35 -13.52 -4.12
CA VAL A 17 -3.37 -12.07 -4.37
C VAL A 17 -2.34 -11.37 -3.47
N LEU A 18 -2.29 -11.69 -2.19
CA LEU A 18 -1.30 -11.12 -1.26
C LEU A 18 0.13 -11.46 -1.69
N ALA A 19 0.39 -12.71 -2.04
CA ALA A 19 1.70 -13.13 -2.56
C ALA A 19 2.06 -12.38 -3.85
N GLY A 20 1.09 -12.19 -4.75
CA GLY A 20 1.28 -11.44 -5.99
C GLY A 20 1.65 -9.97 -5.79
N MET A 21 1.36 -9.38 -4.63
CA MET A 21 1.78 -8.02 -4.30
C MET A 21 3.22 -7.97 -3.77
N VAL A 22 3.68 -9.01 -3.10
CA VAL A 22 5.00 -9.06 -2.45
C VAL A 22 6.07 -9.60 -3.40
N ILE A 23 5.77 -10.67 -4.15
CA ILE A 23 6.74 -11.38 -5.00
C ILE A 23 7.47 -10.44 -5.99
N PRO A 24 6.83 -9.52 -6.71
CA PRO A 24 7.54 -8.61 -7.63
C PRO A 24 8.52 -7.67 -6.91
N ASN A 25 8.32 -7.45 -5.62
CA ASN A 25 9.10 -6.55 -4.78
C ASN A 25 10.19 -7.26 -3.96
N ILE A 26 10.38 -8.58 -4.13
CA ILE A 26 11.37 -9.37 -3.38
C ILE A 26 12.78 -8.77 -3.51
N GLY A 27 13.15 -8.24 -4.67
CA GLY A 27 14.43 -7.57 -4.85
C GLY A 27 14.67 -6.41 -3.90
N ALA A 28 13.64 -5.61 -3.62
CA ALA A 28 13.72 -4.52 -2.64
C ALA A 28 13.87 -5.03 -1.19
N PHE A 29 13.20 -6.13 -0.85
CA PHE A 29 13.36 -6.79 0.46
C PHE A 29 14.76 -7.37 0.64
N ILE A 30 15.34 -7.98 -0.40
CA ILE A 30 16.72 -8.47 -0.38
C ILE A 30 17.69 -7.31 -0.21
N GLY A 31 17.52 -6.21 -0.97
CA GLY A 31 18.33 -5.01 -0.85
C GLY A 31 18.27 -4.40 0.56
N PHE A 32 17.08 -4.31 1.14
CA PHE A 32 16.89 -3.89 2.52
C PHE A 32 17.62 -4.82 3.51
N GLY A 33 17.49 -6.13 3.34
CA GLY A 33 18.17 -7.12 4.19
C GLY A 33 19.69 -7.00 4.13
N LEU A 34 20.26 -6.78 2.95
CA LEU A 34 21.71 -6.56 2.77
C LEU A 34 22.17 -5.27 3.44
N ILE A 35 21.45 -4.15 3.24
CA ILE A 35 21.77 -2.87 3.90
C ILE A 35 21.76 -3.04 5.41
N THR A 36 20.74 -3.72 5.95
CA THR A 36 20.62 -3.97 7.38
C THR A 36 21.75 -4.85 7.89
N ALA A 37 22.07 -5.95 7.20
CA ALA A 37 23.12 -6.88 7.59
C ALA A 37 24.52 -6.24 7.59
N PHE A 38 24.79 -5.33 6.67
CA PHE A 38 26.10 -4.68 6.56
C PHE A 38 26.25 -3.48 7.51
N PHE A 39 25.23 -2.62 7.62
CA PHE A 39 25.39 -1.27 8.22
C PHE A 39 24.74 -1.07 9.56
N LEU A 40 23.99 -2.06 10.09
CA LEU A 40 23.47 -2.00 11.45
C LEU A 40 24.64 -2.01 12.45
N GLU A 41 24.45 -1.45 13.64
CA GLU A 41 25.48 -1.39 14.70
C GLU A 41 26.08 -2.74 15.03
N THR A 42 25.29 -3.81 14.90
CA THR A 42 25.70 -5.22 15.09
C THR A 42 26.11 -5.92 13.78
N GLY A 43 26.16 -5.18 12.67
CA GLY A 43 26.47 -5.72 11.34
C GLY A 43 27.97 -5.85 11.06
N TRP A 44 28.31 -6.30 9.86
CA TRP A 44 29.69 -6.56 9.44
C TRP A 44 30.56 -5.30 9.28
N THR A 45 29.96 -4.20 8.84
CA THR A 45 30.62 -2.90 8.66
C THR A 45 29.75 -1.77 9.22
N PRO A 46 29.71 -1.59 10.56
CA PRO A 46 28.83 -0.61 11.17
C PRO A 46 29.10 0.81 10.64
N ASN A 47 28.06 1.46 10.11
CA ASN A 47 28.18 2.82 9.63
C ASN A 47 26.90 3.60 9.95
N ALA A 48 26.97 4.49 10.93
CA ALA A 48 25.83 5.28 11.41
C ALA A 48 25.17 6.17 10.33
N LYS A 49 25.91 6.55 9.30
CA LYS A 49 25.34 7.35 8.18
C LYS A 49 24.51 6.49 7.26
N LEU A 50 24.98 5.28 6.93
CA LEU A 50 24.28 4.34 6.05
C LEU A 50 23.15 3.61 6.76
N ALA A 51 23.28 3.37 8.07
CA ALA A 51 22.20 2.81 8.90
C ALA A 51 20.93 3.66 8.92
N LYS A 52 21.03 4.97 8.67
CA LYS A 52 19.86 5.87 8.54
C LYS A 52 18.94 5.52 7.37
N LEU A 53 19.41 4.76 6.37
CA LEU A 53 18.59 4.29 5.26
C LEU A 53 17.62 3.18 5.68
N ILE A 54 17.89 2.45 6.74
CA ILE A 54 17.11 1.29 7.16
C ILE A 54 15.67 1.68 7.50
N SER A 55 15.49 2.69 8.35
CA SER A 55 14.17 3.13 8.78
C SER A 55 13.29 3.67 7.64
N PRO A 56 13.76 4.58 6.75
CA PRO A 56 12.95 5.02 5.62
C PRO A 56 12.59 3.93 4.63
N ILE A 57 13.50 2.99 4.38
CA ILE A 57 13.21 1.87 3.47
C ILE A 57 12.11 0.99 4.06
N LEU A 58 12.22 0.63 5.34
CA LEU A 58 11.26 -0.24 6.01
C LEU A 58 9.89 0.42 6.16
N ASN A 59 9.86 1.67 6.62
CA ASN A 59 8.61 2.33 7.00
C ASN A 59 7.86 2.95 5.79
N TYR A 60 8.58 3.38 4.77
CA TYR A 60 7.99 4.07 3.61
C TYR A 60 8.11 3.27 2.32
N LEU A 61 9.33 2.92 1.91
CA LEU A 61 9.56 2.35 0.58
C LEU A 61 8.87 1.00 0.40
N LEU A 62 9.07 0.06 1.30
CA LEU A 62 8.53 -1.30 1.17
C LEU A 62 7.00 -1.32 1.17
N PRO A 63 6.28 -0.65 2.11
CA PRO A 63 4.83 -0.56 2.05
C PRO A 63 4.29 0.11 0.79
N ILE A 64 4.95 1.18 0.32
CA ILE A 64 4.55 1.89 -0.91
C ILE A 64 4.69 0.98 -2.12
N LEU A 65 5.75 0.19 -2.24
CA LEU A 65 5.93 -0.76 -3.33
C LEU A 65 4.85 -1.84 -3.35
N ILE A 66 4.45 -2.34 -2.17
CA ILE A 66 3.35 -3.29 -2.04
C ILE A 66 2.03 -2.66 -2.44
N GLY A 67 1.74 -1.45 -1.96
CA GLY A 67 0.54 -0.70 -2.33
C GLY A 67 0.46 -0.38 -3.82
N HIS A 68 1.59 0.01 -4.42
CA HIS A 68 1.71 0.20 -5.86
C HIS A 68 1.40 -1.08 -6.63
N THR A 69 2.03 -2.19 -6.26
CA THR A 69 1.82 -3.47 -6.93
C THR A 69 0.38 -3.96 -6.78
N GLY A 70 -0.19 -3.82 -5.58
CA GLY A 70 -1.60 -4.13 -5.33
C GLY A 70 -2.55 -3.29 -6.17
N GLY A 71 -2.33 -1.98 -6.23
CA GLY A 71 -3.11 -1.07 -7.07
C GLY A 71 -2.99 -1.41 -8.56
N LYS A 72 -1.79 -1.75 -9.01
CA LYS A 72 -1.52 -2.15 -10.40
C LYS A 72 -2.22 -3.44 -10.79
N MET A 73 -2.29 -4.42 -9.90
CA MET A 73 -2.97 -5.69 -10.16
C MET A 73 -4.46 -5.52 -10.47
N PHE A 74 -5.13 -4.55 -9.87
CA PHE A 74 -6.57 -4.34 -10.00
C PHE A 74 -6.96 -3.18 -10.93
N GLY A 75 -6.14 -2.14 -11.02
CA GLY A 75 -6.42 -0.92 -11.77
C GLY A 75 -5.40 -0.58 -12.87
N GLY A 76 -4.50 -1.52 -13.23
CA GLY A 76 -3.43 -1.26 -14.20
C GLY A 76 -2.41 -0.23 -13.69
N ASP A 77 -1.67 0.39 -14.60
CA ASP A 77 -0.61 1.35 -14.23
C ASP A 77 -1.16 2.54 -13.43
N ARG A 78 -2.32 3.03 -13.77
CA ARG A 78 -3.01 4.11 -13.05
C ARG A 78 -3.39 3.69 -11.63
N GLY A 79 -3.88 2.46 -11.46
CA GLY A 79 -4.16 1.87 -10.15
C GLY A 79 -2.91 1.76 -9.29
N GLY A 80 -1.76 1.48 -9.89
CA GLY A 80 -0.48 1.44 -9.18
C GLY A 80 -0.10 2.80 -8.58
N VAL A 81 -0.21 3.87 -9.34
CA VAL A 81 0.10 5.23 -8.88
C VAL A 81 -0.80 5.63 -7.70
N ILE A 82 -2.12 5.42 -7.83
CA ILE A 82 -3.05 5.72 -6.73
C ILE A 82 -2.79 4.81 -5.52
N GLY A 83 -2.51 3.53 -5.74
CA GLY A 83 -2.19 2.59 -4.68
C GLY A 83 -0.99 3.03 -3.84
N ALA A 84 0.06 3.53 -4.49
CA ALA A 84 1.22 4.11 -3.79
C ALA A 84 0.85 5.36 -3.00
N LEU A 85 0.08 6.28 -3.59
CA LEU A 85 -0.32 7.53 -2.96
C LEU A 85 -1.21 7.30 -1.73
N VAL A 86 -2.20 6.42 -1.86
CA VAL A 86 -3.13 6.08 -0.76
C VAL A 86 -2.41 5.36 0.39
N THR A 87 -1.44 4.51 0.06
CA THR A 87 -0.59 3.85 1.07
C THR A 87 0.23 4.86 1.85
N MET A 88 0.74 5.91 1.20
CA MET A 88 1.45 6.98 1.90
C MET A 88 0.54 7.70 2.91
N GLY A 89 -0.73 7.92 2.58
CA GLY A 89 -1.71 8.47 3.52
C GLY A 89 -1.87 7.63 4.80
N ALA A 90 -1.90 6.30 4.66
CA ALA A 90 -1.97 5.40 5.81
C ALA A 90 -0.67 5.39 6.64
N ILE A 91 0.49 5.45 5.98
CA ILE A 91 1.79 5.49 6.66
C ILE A 91 1.93 6.74 7.53
N VAL A 92 1.50 7.90 7.01
CA VAL A 92 1.56 9.17 7.75
C VAL A 92 0.58 9.19 8.92
N ALA A 93 -0.56 8.49 8.81
CA ALA A 93 -1.54 8.39 9.89
C ALA A 93 -0.98 7.70 11.14
N VAL A 94 -0.02 6.78 10.95
CA VAL A 94 0.56 5.97 12.04
C VAL A 94 2.08 6.10 11.98
N ASP A 95 2.58 7.12 12.63
CA ASP A 95 4.00 7.45 12.62
C ASP A 95 4.86 6.35 13.26
N GLY A 96 5.93 5.96 12.57
CA GLY A 96 6.95 5.06 13.08
C GLY A 96 6.69 3.56 12.98
N THR A 97 5.56 3.11 12.44
CA THR A 97 5.30 1.67 12.23
C THR A 97 5.17 1.29 10.76
N PRO A 98 5.77 0.16 10.33
CA PRO A 98 5.64 -0.32 8.95
C PRO A 98 4.20 -0.75 8.67
N MET A 99 3.51 -0.07 7.76
CA MET A 99 2.10 -0.31 7.42
C MET A 99 1.90 -1.27 6.24
N PHE A 100 2.48 -2.48 6.34
CA PHE A 100 2.38 -3.51 5.29
C PHE A 100 0.94 -3.98 5.06
N LEU A 101 0.20 -4.25 6.14
CA LEU A 101 -1.20 -4.70 6.05
C LEU A 101 -2.10 -3.62 5.44
N ALA A 102 -1.90 -2.35 5.83
CA ALA A 102 -2.61 -1.24 5.24
C ALA A 102 -2.34 -1.15 3.72
N ALA A 103 -1.08 -1.28 3.31
CA ALA A 103 -0.69 -1.29 1.91
C ALA A 103 -1.35 -2.44 1.11
N MET A 104 -1.42 -3.63 1.70
CA MET A 104 -2.04 -4.81 1.09
C MET A 104 -3.56 -4.67 0.90
N ILE A 105 -4.21 -3.87 1.73
CA ILE A 105 -5.66 -3.60 1.63
C ILE A 105 -5.92 -2.38 0.73
N LEU A 106 -5.23 -1.28 0.98
CA LEU A 106 -5.47 -0.01 0.30
C LEU A 106 -5.03 -0.03 -1.17
N GLY A 107 -3.95 -0.75 -1.50
CA GLY A 107 -3.50 -0.90 -2.87
C GLY A 107 -4.60 -1.43 -3.80
N PRO A 108 -5.14 -2.64 -3.56
CA PRO A 108 -6.26 -3.18 -4.31
C PRO A 108 -7.50 -2.31 -4.32
N VAL A 109 -7.87 -1.73 -3.17
CA VAL A 109 -9.04 -0.84 -3.06
C VAL A 109 -8.87 0.37 -3.97
N ALA A 110 -7.72 1.02 -3.94
CA ALA A 110 -7.40 2.14 -4.81
C ALA A 110 -7.44 1.75 -6.30
N GLY A 111 -6.88 0.58 -6.64
CA GLY A 111 -6.92 0.03 -7.99
C GLY A 111 -8.33 -0.25 -8.50
N VAL A 112 -9.19 -0.81 -7.66
CA VAL A 112 -10.61 -1.04 -8.01
C VAL A 112 -11.37 0.27 -8.17
N CYS A 113 -11.13 1.26 -7.31
CA CYS A 113 -11.76 2.58 -7.39
C CYS A 113 -11.45 3.27 -8.72
N ILE A 114 -10.17 3.32 -9.12
CA ILE A 114 -9.80 3.95 -10.38
C ILE A 114 -10.34 3.19 -11.59
N LYS A 115 -10.32 1.86 -11.55
CA LYS A 115 -10.88 1.03 -12.62
C LYS A 115 -12.37 1.29 -12.81
N LYS A 116 -13.15 1.38 -11.73
CA LYS A 116 -14.58 1.71 -11.82
C LYS A 116 -14.82 3.12 -12.37
N PHE A 117 -13.98 4.07 -11.97
CA PHE A 117 -14.05 5.43 -12.50
C PHE A 117 -13.74 5.44 -14.00
N ASP A 118 -12.69 4.78 -14.43
CA ASP A 118 -12.33 4.70 -15.85
C ASP A 118 -13.46 4.10 -16.68
N GLN A 119 -14.09 3.02 -16.20
CA GLN A 119 -15.25 2.41 -16.86
C GLN A 119 -16.47 3.34 -16.93
N ALA A 120 -16.67 4.22 -15.93
CA ALA A 120 -17.78 5.15 -15.91
C ALA A 120 -17.59 6.35 -16.88
N VAL A 121 -16.33 6.69 -17.16
CA VAL A 121 -15.94 7.83 -18.01
C VAL A 121 -15.62 7.39 -19.44
N ASP A 122 -15.34 6.10 -19.63
CA ASP A 122 -15.04 5.53 -20.94
C ASP A 122 -16.18 5.80 -21.94
N GLY A 123 -15.82 6.27 -23.12
CA GLY A 123 -16.77 6.66 -24.18
C GLY A 123 -17.45 8.02 -24.00
N LYS A 124 -17.19 8.76 -22.91
CA LYS A 124 -17.75 10.11 -22.68
C LYS A 124 -16.77 11.23 -22.96
N ILE A 125 -15.50 10.91 -23.15
CA ILE A 125 -14.44 11.88 -23.34
C ILE A 125 -14.21 12.08 -24.85
N PRO A 126 -14.21 13.35 -25.35
CA PRO A 126 -13.84 13.64 -26.74
C PRO A 126 -12.40 13.22 -27.02
N SER A 127 -12.15 12.69 -28.24
CA SER A 127 -10.80 12.36 -28.69
C SER A 127 -9.88 13.59 -28.64
N GLY A 128 -8.73 13.47 -27.97
CA GLY A 128 -7.77 14.54 -27.75
C GLY A 128 -7.71 15.06 -26.31
N PHE A 129 -8.78 14.93 -25.53
CA PHE A 129 -8.79 15.33 -24.10
C PHE A 129 -8.56 14.15 -23.14
N GLU A 130 -8.46 12.93 -23.65
CA GLU A 130 -8.31 11.71 -22.85
C GLU A 130 -7.11 11.76 -21.91
N MET A 131 -5.96 12.25 -22.38
CA MET A 131 -4.74 12.34 -21.56
C MET A 131 -4.90 13.34 -20.41
N ILE A 132 -5.53 14.47 -20.64
CA ILE A 132 -5.75 15.50 -19.63
C ILE A 132 -6.73 14.99 -18.58
N VAL A 133 -7.89 14.48 -19.00
CA VAL A 133 -8.90 13.94 -18.09
C VAL A 133 -8.35 12.77 -17.28
N ASN A 134 -7.57 11.89 -17.90
CA ASN A 134 -6.95 10.76 -17.23
C ASN A 134 -5.97 11.18 -16.14
N ASN A 135 -5.12 12.17 -16.38
CA ASN A 135 -4.15 12.65 -15.40
C ASN A 135 -4.81 13.45 -14.27
N PHE A 136 -5.74 14.36 -14.60
CA PHE A 136 -6.45 15.13 -13.58
C PHE A 136 -7.34 14.26 -12.69
N SER A 137 -8.08 13.32 -13.28
CA SER A 137 -8.91 12.38 -12.51
C SER A 137 -8.07 11.50 -11.59
N LEU A 138 -6.91 11.05 -12.05
CA LEU A 138 -5.96 10.29 -11.24
C LEU A 138 -5.52 11.09 -10.01
N GLY A 139 -5.13 12.35 -10.20
CA GLY A 139 -4.71 13.25 -9.12
C GLY A 139 -5.84 13.54 -8.12
N ILE A 140 -7.02 13.86 -8.58
CA ILE A 140 -8.17 14.21 -7.73
C ILE A 140 -8.64 12.98 -6.92
N ILE A 141 -8.84 11.83 -7.58
CA ILE A 141 -9.26 10.60 -6.93
C ILE A 141 -8.18 10.12 -5.95
N GLY A 142 -6.92 10.18 -6.36
CA GLY A 142 -5.79 9.82 -5.52
C GLY A 142 -5.70 10.70 -4.26
N ALA A 143 -5.90 12.02 -4.38
CA ALA A 143 -5.90 12.94 -3.25
C ALA A 143 -7.05 12.65 -2.27
N ILE A 144 -8.28 12.45 -2.79
CA ILE A 144 -9.45 12.12 -1.97
C ILE A 144 -9.24 10.81 -1.22
N LEU A 145 -8.81 9.76 -1.91
CA LEU A 145 -8.56 8.45 -1.31
C LEU A 145 -7.40 8.49 -0.31
N CYS A 146 -6.35 9.27 -0.57
CA CYS A 146 -5.22 9.45 0.34
C CYS A 146 -5.67 10.12 1.64
N CYS A 147 -6.43 11.22 1.55
CA CYS A 147 -6.98 11.90 2.72
C CYS A 147 -7.95 10.99 3.48
N PHE A 148 -8.79 10.24 2.78
CA PHE A 148 -9.71 9.28 3.41
C PHE A 148 -8.96 8.16 4.12
N ALA A 149 -7.92 7.59 3.52
CA ALA A 149 -7.07 6.57 4.13
C ALA A 149 -6.40 7.11 5.41
N MET A 150 -5.84 8.31 5.34
CA MET A 150 -5.23 8.96 6.51
C MET A 150 -6.24 9.12 7.65
N LEU A 151 -7.43 9.62 7.38
CA LEU A 151 -8.47 9.82 8.40
C LEU A 151 -8.94 8.50 9.02
N VAL A 152 -9.20 7.48 8.19
CA VAL A 152 -9.64 6.16 8.66
C VAL A 152 -8.58 5.49 9.53
N PHE A 153 -7.32 5.50 9.11
CA PHE A 153 -6.24 4.89 9.89
C PHE A 153 -5.93 5.69 11.15
N CYS A 154 -6.02 7.01 11.12
CA CYS A 154 -5.90 7.85 12.30
C CYS A 154 -6.98 7.52 13.33
N LEU A 155 -8.25 7.38 12.91
CA LEU A 155 -9.36 7.02 13.79
C LEU A 155 -9.23 5.59 14.35
N LEU A 156 -8.83 4.63 13.55
CA LEU A 156 -8.61 3.25 13.99
C LEU A 156 -7.49 3.18 15.03
N TYR A 157 -6.40 3.89 14.79
CA TYR A 157 -5.25 3.90 15.71
C TYR A 157 -5.56 4.61 17.03
N THR A 158 -6.30 5.73 17.01
CA THR A 158 -6.75 6.42 18.24
C THR A 158 -7.74 5.59 19.02
N SER A 159 -8.60 4.81 18.36
CA SER A 159 -9.52 3.88 19.01
C SER A 159 -8.78 2.75 19.72
N ASP A 160 -7.76 2.16 19.08
CA ASP A 160 -6.92 1.11 19.68
C ASP A 160 -6.13 1.63 20.88
N ALA A 161 -5.55 2.82 20.78
CA ALA A 161 -4.82 3.47 21.87
C ALA A 161 -5.73 3.80 23.06
N ALA A 162 -7.00 4.17 22.81
CA ALA A 162 -7.99 4.40 23.86
C ALA A 162 -8.40 3.12 24.58
N ASP A 163 -8.53 2.00 23.85
CA ASP A 163 -8.89 0.69 24.39
C ASP A 163 -7.74 0.10 25.24
N ASP A 164 -6.49 0.29 24.80
CA ASP A 164 -5.30 -0.11 25.57
C ASP A 164 -5.16 0.68 26.88
N SER A 165 -5.52 1.96 26.89
CA SER A 165 -5.48 2.80 28.11
C SER A 165 -6.52 2.38 29.15
N LEU A 166 -7.65 1.82 28.73
CA LEU A 166 -8.72 1.28 29.60
C LEU A 166 -8.39 -0.12 30.16
N ARG A 167 -7.38 -0.79 29.61
CA ARG A 167 -6.99 -2.16 29.98
C ARG A 167 -5.91 -2.22 31.06
N VAL A 168 -5.33 -1.09 31.42
CA VAL A 168 -4.21 -0.97 32.38
C VAL A 168 -4.67 -0.62 33.80
N ASP A 169 -5.98 -0.42 34.04
CA ASP A 169 -6.55 -0.21 35.38
C ASP A 169 -7.13 -1.51 35.98
#